data_9a86e5e854e3d73243d3055de846e8f8
#
_entry.id   9a86e5e854e3d73243d3055de846e8f8
#
_cell.length_a   1.000
_cell.length_b   1.000
_cell.length_c   1.000
_cell.angle_alpha   90.00
_cell.angle_beta   90.00
_cell.angle_gamma   90.00
#
_symmetry.space_group_name_H-M   'P 1'
#
loop_
_entity.id
_entity.type
_entity.pdbx_description
1 polymer ?
#
loop_
_entity_poly.entity_id
_entity_poly.type
_entity_poly.pdbx_seq_one_letter_code
_entity_poly.pdbx_strand_id
1 'polypeptide(L)'
;MALDKRDHEYDKYWRVDNYSFSAEKMRDFVKKHGFPSSGGRAKLGPCISRIQRGQLCYQRCNDRELRTFVKDRRITVPEGTKLTSKRTCVDLLEADDKERTLHGFMDVPPELRVTIYGRYMATNPKNLRCPVQPPVTRASRLLRTEALPVFYESHTFDVHLHRRGWGGELRFTPEATDFMYSLSNDNCAMILSLRFIITGVSTPDSVAVSFEKDKDQLFTIRCGLKGEPRTAEQEADCQRRSTNVVNKVDKAMERIVDRDGKARLRVDDLPVLRSAIETGWREEQGIQL
;
A
#
# COMPACT_ATOMS: atom_id res chain seq x y z
N MET A 1 17.13 18.79 -8.58
CA MET A 1 16.47 17.63 -9.20
C MET A 1 14.97 17.83 -9.00
N ALA A 2 14.21 18.22 -10.04
CA ALA A 2 12.77 18.36 -9.93
C ALA A 2 12.20 16.94 -9.78
N LEU A 3 11.55 16.66 -8.64
CA LEU A 3 10.81 15.43 -8.42
C LEU A 3 9.77 15.31 -9.53
N ASP A 4 9.84 14.24 -10.31
CA ASP A 4 8.89 14.00 -11.40
C ASP A 4 7.47 13.97 -10.80
N LYS A 5 6.52 14.68 -11.41
CA LYS A 5 5.12 14.72 -10.99
C LYS A 5 4.52 13.31 -10.81
N ARG A 6 5.07 12.31 -11.50
CA ARG A 6 4.66 10.91 -11.41
C ARG A 6 4.95 10.29 -10.03
N ASP A 7 6.04 10.65 -9.37
CA ASP A 7 6.35 10.16 -8.01
C ASP A 7 5.25 10.52 -7.00
N HIS A 8 4.50 11.56 -7.26
CA HIS A 8 3.44 12.03 -6.37
C HIS A 8 2.15 11.21 -6.43
N GLU A 9 1.84 10.54 -7.53
CA GLU A 9 0.59 9.79 -7.68
C GLU A 9 0.65 8.41 -6.99
N TYR A 10 1.83 7.81 -6.95
CA TYR A 10 2.07 6.50 -6.35
C TYR A 10 2.37 6.54 -4.85
N ASP A 11 2.66 7.70 -4.29
CA ASP A 11 2.84 7.92 -2.86
C ASP A 11 1.51 7.99 -2.07
N LYS A 12 0.37 7.79 -2.73
CA LYS A 12 -0.97 7.97 -2.11
C LYS A 12 -1.19 7.14 -0.84
N TYR A 13 -0.54 5.98 -0.72
CA TYR A 13 -0.63 5.13 0.47
C TYR A 13 0.13 5.69 1.66
N TRP A 14 1.17 6.50 1.41
CA TRP A 14 2.07 7.03 2.42
C TRP A 14 1.84 8.51 2.72
N ARG A 15 0.97 9.15 1.96
CA ARG A 15 0.64 10.55 2.15
C ARG A 15 -0.30 10.73 3.32
N VAL A 16 0.09 11.63 4.19
CA VAL A 16 -0.78 12.22 5.21
C VAL A 16 -1.66 13.34 4.60
N ASP A 17 -1.72 13.44 3.27
CA ASP A 17 -2.42 14.50 2.56
C ASP A 17 -3.88 14.16 2.28
N ASN A 18 -4.75 15.07 2.72
CA ASN A 18 -6.20 14.94 2.60
C ASN A 18 -6.80 15.92 1.57
N TYR A 19 -6.00 16.35 0.61
CA TYR A 19 -6.44 17.31 -0.42
C TYR A 19 -7.57 16.78 -1.30
N SER A 20 -7.78 15.47 -1.37
CA SER A 20 -8.87 14.84 -2.11
C SER A 20 -10.21 14.82 -1.39
N PHE A 21 -10.25 15.10 -0.09
CA PHE A 21 -11.51 15.09 0.65
C PHE A 21 -12.29 16.39 0.49
N SER A 22 -13.62 16.28 0.26
CA SER A 22 -14.50 17.43 0.42
C SER A 22 -14.45 17.94 1.86
N ALA A 23 -14.73 19.24 2.06
CA ALA A 23 -14.74 19.82 3.42
C ALA A 23 -15.73 19.11 4.35
N GLU A 24 -16.81 18.56 3.81
CA GLU A 24 -17.82 17.78 4.54
C GLU A 24 -17.21 16.45 5.03
N LYS A 25 -16.61 15.66 4.15
CA LYS A 25 -15.91 14.42 4.52
C LYS A 25 -14.80 14.64 5.54
N MET A 26 -14.09 15.77 5.43
CA MET A 26 -13.08 16.15 6.43
C MET A 26 -13.70 16.41 7.81
N ARG A 27 -14.85 17.12 7.88
CA ARG A 27 -15.56 17.36 9.12
C ARG A 27 -16.05 16.06 9.77
N ASP A 28 -16.64 15.18 9.00
CA ASP A 28 -17.14 13.88 9.49
C ASP A 28 -16.00 13.03 10.03
N PHE A 29 -14.88 12.97 9.29
CA PHE A 29 -13.69 12.24 9.72
C PHE A 29 -13.15 12.80 11.05
N VAL A 30 -12.95 14.11 11.13
CA VAL A 30 -12.43 14.81 12.32
C VAL A 30 -13.36 14.62 13.51
N LYS A 31 -14.69 14.75 13.30
CA LYS A 31 -15.73 14.53 14.33
C LYS A 31 -15.74 13.11 14.85
N LYS A 32 -15.63 12.10 13.96
CA LYS A 32 -15.57 10.68 14.33
C LYS A 32 -14.41 10.38 15.27
N HIS A 33 -13.28 11.07 15.11
CA HIS A 33 -12.10 10.91 15.96
C HIS A 33 -12.08 11.87 17.16
N GLY A 34 -13.15 12.62 17.36
CA GLY A 34 -13.32 13.49 18.52
C GLY A 34 -12.51 14.78 18.49
N PHE A 35 -12.03 15.21 17.34
CA PHE A 35 -11.40 16.51 17.17
C PHE A 35 -12.44 17.60 16.83
N PRO A 36 -12.12 18.90 17.07
CA PRO A 36 -13.00 19.98 16.68
C PRO A 36 -13.26 19.99 15.18
N SER A 37 -14.53 19.92 14.77
CA SER A 37 -14.95 19.86 13.37
C SER A 37 -15.37 21.22 12.80
N SER A 38 -15.23 22.32 13.57
CA SER A 38 -15.58 23.66 13.15
C SER A 38 -14.48 24.30 12.30
N GLY A 39 -14.88 24.99 11.22
CA GLY A 39 -13.98 25.77 10.38
C GLY A 39 -13.84 25.24 8.96
N GLY A 40 -13.03 25.94 8.16
CA GLY A 40 -12.71 25.59 6.79
C GLY A 40 -11.58 24.57 6.67
N ARG A 41 -11.28 24.16 5.44
CA ARG A 41 -10.21 23.16 5.11
C ARG A 41 -8.88 23.46 5.80
N ALA A 42 -8.49 24.74 5.89
CA ALA A 42 -7.23 25.15 6.53
C ALA A 42 -7.15 24.75 8.02
N LYS A 43 -8.29 24.71 8.74
CA LYS A 43 -8.34 24.28 10.13
C LYS A 43 -8.50 22.78 10.30
N LEU A 44 -9.17 22.11 9.36
CA LEU A 44 -9.41 20.67 9.41
C LEU A 44 -8.17 19.86 9.02
N GLY A 45 -7.36 20.35 8.09
CA GLY A 45 -6.15 19.68 7.63
C GLY A 45 -5.17 19.31 8.77
N PRO A 46 -4.75 20.25 9.62
CA PRO A 46 -3.93 19.96 10.80
C PRO A 46 -4.55 18.94 11.75
N CYS A 47 -5.87 18.98 11.99
CA CYS A 47 -6.55 17.99 12.82
C CYS A 47 -6.46 16.60 12.23
N ILE A 48 -6.69 16.46 10.91
CA ILE A 48 -6.59 15.18 10.22
C ILE A 48 -5.15 14.63 10.28
N SER A 49 -4.16 15.49 10.04
CA SER A 49 -2.75 15.11 10.16
C SER A 49 -2.41 14.59 11.56
N ARG A 50 -2.94 15.20 12.61
CA ARG A 50 -2.75 14.74 14.00
C ARG A 50 -3.43 13.38 14.22
N ILE A 51 -4.67 13.19 13.75
CA ILE A 51 -5.39 11.91 13.84
C ILE A 51 -4.60 10.78 13.15
N GLN A 52 -4.12 11.02 11.95
CA GLN A 52 -3.36 10.03 11.18
C GLN A 52 -2.01 9.66 11.82
N ARG A 53 -1.42 10.60 12.56
CA ARG A 53 -0.21 10.36 13.36
C ARG A 53 -0.50 9.76 14.74
N GLY A 54 -1.76 9.49 15.07
CA GLY A 54 -2.15 8.98 16.40
C GLY A 54 -1.92 9.96 17.54
N GLN A 55 -1.81 11.26 17.24
CA GLN A 55 -1.57 12.29 18.24
C GLN A 55 -2.85 12.66 18.99
N LEU A 56 -2.70 13.03 20.28
CA LEU A 56 -3.81 13.40 21.13
C LEU A 56 -4.51 14.69 20.69
N CYS A 57 -5.82 14.74 20.89
CA CYS A 57 -6.61 15.96 20.78
C CYS A 57 -6.55 16.76 22.08
N TYR A 58 -5.59 17.68 22.19
CA TYR A 58 -5.41 18.50 23.41
C TYR A 58 -6.58 19.41 23.72
N GLN A 59 -7.40 19.77 22.72
CA GLN A 59 -8.58 20.58 22.91
C GLN A 59 -9.62 19.89 23.81
N ARG A 60 -9.58 18.56 23.94
CA ARG A 60 -10.47 17.78 24.82
C ARG A 60 -9.94 17.63 26.25
N CYS A 61 -8.67 17.90 26.47
CA CYS A 61 -8.05 17.82 27.78
C CYS A 61 -8.45 19.01 28.65
N ASN A 62 -8.53 18.80 29.95
CA ASN A 62 -8.72 19.89 30.92
C ASN A 62 -7.39 20.61 31.22
N ASP A 63 -7.47 21.77 31.85
CA ASP A 63 -6.29 22.61 32.13
C ASP A 63 -5.25 21.91 33.02
N ARG A 64 -5.70 21.06 33.94
CA ARG A 64 -4.81 20.30 34.81
C ARG A 64 -4.02 19.25 34.04
N GLU A 65 -4.70 18.50 33.19
CA GLU A 65 -4.06 17.51 32.31
C GLU A 65 -3.03 18.15 31.39
N LEU A 66 -3.39 19.26 30.76
CA LEU A 66 -2.48 19.97 29.86
C LEU A 66 -1.22 20.45 30.55
N ARG A 67 -1.35 21.03 31.77
CA ARG A 67 -0.19 21.44 32.57
C ARG A 67 0.66 20.24 33.00
N THR A 68 0.04 19.11 33.32
CA THR A 68 0.75 17.88 33.63
C THR A 68 1.55 17.41 32.42
N PHE A 69 0.95 17.39 31.21
CA PHE A 69 1.67 17.03 30.00
C PHE A 69 2.85 17.94 29.68
N VAL A 70 2.69 19.27 29.83
CA VAL A 70 3.79 20.24 29.65
C VAL A 70 4.95 19.95 30.60
N LYS A 71 4.62 19.66 31.87
CA LYS A 71 5.61 19.35 32.92
C LYS A 71 6.31 18.02 32.66
N ASP A 72 5.55 16.93 32.38
CA ASP A 72 6.08 15.59 32.20
C ASP A 72 6.98 15.50 30.97
N ARG A 73 6.65 16.29 29.96
CA ARG A 73 7.46 16.40 28.73
C ARG A 73 8.65 17.34 28.86
N ARG A 74 8.79 18.02 30.00
CA ARG A 74 9.86 19.01 30.28
C ARG A 74 9.95 20.10 29.21
N ILE A 75 8.79 20.55 28.71
CA ILE A 75 8.75 21.59 27.68
C ILE A 75 9.22 22.90 28.29
N THR A 76 10.22 23.52 27.65
CA THR A 76 10.72 24.84 28.05
C THR A 76 9.65 25.88 27.78
N VAL A 77 9.15 26.50 28.83
CA VAL A 77 8.15 27.58 28.72
C VAL A 77 8.90 28.92 28.55
N PRO A 78 8.62 29.68 27.49
CA PRO A 78 9.25 30.97 27.26
C PRO A 78 9.02 31.91 28.46
N GLU A 79 10.04 32.71 28.81
CA GLU A 79 9.93 33.70 29.90
C GLU A 79 8.74 34.63 29.71
N GLY A 80 7.99 34.90 30.79
CA GLY A 80 6.79 35.72 30.74
C GLY A 80 5.52 34.99 30.28
N THR A 81 5.60 33.74 29.80
CA THR A 81 4.43 32.96 29.39
C THR A 81 3.73 32.34 30.59
N LYS A 82 2.47 32.73 30.83
CA LYS A 82 1.66 32.14 31.89
C LYS A 82 0.94 30.89 31.40
N LEU A 83 1.19 29.74 32.01
CA LEU A 83 0.48 28.48 31.76
C LEU A 83 -0.98 28.47 32.27
N THR A 84 -1.58 29.65 32.43
CA THR A 84 -2.96 29.81 32.90
C THR A 84 -3.98 29.62 31.77
N SER A 85 -3.55 29.83 30.53
CA SER A 85 -4.42 29.69 29.36
C SER A 85 -4.35 28.28 28.78
N LYS A 86 -5.52 27.66 28.64
CA LYS A 86 -5.66 26.38 27.90
C LYS A 86 -5.00 26.45 26.54
N ARG A 87 -5.23 27.54 25.80
CA ARG A 87 -4.68 27.75 24.45
C ARG A 87 -3.15 27.70 24.46
N THR A 88 -2.52 28.41 25.40
CA THR A 88 -1.05 28.42 25.52
C THR A 88 -0.48 27.02 25.74
N CYS A 89 -1.10 26.22 26.61
CA CYS A 89 -0.67 24.85 26.85
C CYS A 89 -0.83 23.97 25.58
N VAL A 90 -1.94 24.14 24.85
CA VAL A 90 -2.17 23.41 23.58
C VAL A 90 -1.13 23.82 22.57
N ASP A 91 -0.89 25.12 22.36
CA ASP A 91 0.09 25.60 21.36
C ASP A 91 1.51 25.08 21.68
N LEU A 92 1.93 25.03 22.93
CA LEU A 92 3.22 24.47 23.35
C LEU A 92 3.31 22.96 23.11
N LEU A 93 2.26 22.21 23.44
CA LEU A 93 2.22 20.77 23.22
C LEU A 93 2.17 20.41 21.74
N GLU A 94 1.46 21.19 20.92
CA GLU A 94 1.43 20.99 19.47
C GLU A 94 2.75 21.36 18.80
N ALA A 95 3.48 22.34 19.32
CA ALA A 95 4.84 22.67 18.88
C ALA A 95 5.82 21.52 19.21
N ASP A 96 5.79 21.04 20.46
CA ASP A 96 6.59 19.89 20.91
C ASP A 96 6.32 18.64 20.08
N ASP A 97 5.05 18.34 19.77
CA ASP A 97 4.69 17.20 18.91
C ASP A 97 5.28 17.30 17.48
N LYS A 98 5.44 18.52 16.94
CA LYS A 98 6.04 18.74 15.62
C LYS A 98 7.55 18.54 15.61
N GLU A 99 8.19 18.93 16.71
CA GLU A 99 9.65 18.86 16.85
C GLU A 99 10.12 17.51 17.40
N ARG A 100 9.20 16.71 17.96
CA ARG A 100 9.53 15.39 18.50
C ARG A 100 10.08 14.50 17.44
N THR A 101 11.33 14.13 17.62
CA THR A 101 12.00 13.05 16.90
C THR A 101 12.06 11.82 17.80
N LEU A 102 11.90 10.64 17.25
CA LEU A 102 12.09 9.39 17.98
C LEU A 102 13.59 9.14 18.16
N HIS A 103 14.19 9.92 19.08
CA HIS A 103 15.57 9.69 19.50
C HIS A 103 15.66 8.28 20.09
N GLY A 104 16.69 7.54 19.76
CA GLY A 104 16.90 6.19 20.26
C GLY A 104 16.12 5.10 19.51
N PHE A 105 15.44 5.39 18.39
CA PHE A 105 14.83 4.33 17.60
C PHE A 105 15.85 3.28 17.14
N MET A 106 17.07 3.71 16.87
CA MET A 106 18.16 2.83 16.48
C MET A 106 18.72 2.02 17.65
N ASP A 107 18.48 2.46 18.88
CA ASP A 107 18.86 1.75 20.11
C ASP A 107 17.86 0.64 20.46
N VAL A 108 16.67 0.66 19.85
CA VAL A 108 15.68 -0.42 19.97
C VAL A 108 16.21 -1.69 19.29
N PRO A 109 16.13 -2.87 19.94
CA PRO A 109 16.52 -4.15 19.32
C PRO A 109 15.87 -4.35 17.94
N PRO A 110 16.58 -4.97 16.97
CA PRO A 110 16.08 -5.19 15.61
C PRO A 110 14.71 -5.87 15.56
N GLU A 111 14.47 -6.84 16.45
CA GLU A 111 13.21 -7.61 16.52
C GLU A 111 12.01 -6.71 16.88
N LEU A 112 12.23 -5.76 17.76
CA LEU A 112 11.21 -4.78 18.13
C LEU A 112 11.00 -3.75 17.03
N ARG A 113 12.07 -3.34 16.32
CA ARG A 113 11.93 -2.48 15.14
C ARG A 113 11.12 -3.16 14.03
N VAL A 114 11.38 -4.46 13.75
CA VAL A 114 10.58 -5.26 12.80
C VAL A 114 9.10 -5.30 13.21
N THR A 115 8.80 -5.46 14.51
CA THR A 115 7.43 -5.40 15.02
C THR A 115 6.79 -4.04 14.79
N ILE A 116 7.53 -2.94 14.96
CA ILE A 116 7.07 -1.57 14.68
C ILE A 116 6.78 -1.40 13.18
N TYR A 117 7.68 -1.88 12.30
CA TYR A 117 7.43 -1.86 10.86
C TYR A 117 6.18 -2.64 10.48
N GLY A 118 5.98 -3.84 11.04
CA GLY A 118 4.78 -4.64 10.81
C GLY A 118 3.49 -3.89 11.19
N ARG A 119 3.47 -3.23 12.34
CA ARG A 119 2.34 -2.39 12.76
C ARG A 119 2.12 -1.18 11.85
N TYR A 120 3.21 -0.53 11.42
CA TYR A 120 3.15 0.58 10.48
C TYR A 120 2.60 0.12 9.12
N MET A 121 3.07 -0.99 8.58
CA MET A 121 2.58 -1.54 7.31
C MET A 121 1.11 -1.96 7.41
N ALA A 122 0.68 -2.54 8.53
CA ALA A 122 -0.71 -2.97 8.76
C ALA A 122 -1.73 -1.80 8.78
N THR A 123 -1.28 -0.55 8.86
CA THR A 123 -2.18 0.62 8.71
C THR A 123 -2.65 0.84 7.27
N ASN A 124 -1.99 0.20 6.30
CA ASN A 124 -2.32 0.31 4.89
C ASN A 124 -3.25 -0.82 4.43
N PRO A 125 -3.97 -0.64 3.31
CA PRO A 125 -4.75 -1.72 2.74
C PRO A 125 -3.89 -2.95 2.47
N LYS A 126 -4.45 -4.16 2.68
CA LYS A 126 -3.74 -5.41 2.38
C LYS A 126 -3.34 -5.50 0.89
N ASN A 127 -4.18 -4.99 0.00
CA ASN A 127 -3.94 -4.98 -1.45
C ASN A 127 -3.46 -3.60 -1.87
N LEU A 128 -2.26 -3.54 -2.43
CA LEU A 128 -1.63 -2.30 -2.88
C LEU A 128 -1.51 -2.30 -4.41
N ARG A 129 -2.06 -1.27 -5.04
CA ARG A 129 -1.94 -1.09 -6.49
C ARG A 129 -0.63 -0.38 -6.82
N CYS A 130 0.33 -1.14 -7.34
CA CYS A 130 1.63 -0.63 -7.83
C CYS A 130 2.24 0.44 -6.90
N PRO A 131 2.45 0.15 -5.59
CA PRO A 131 2.88 1.17 -4.64
C PRO A 131 4.36 1.49 -4.80
N VAL A 132 4.75 2.71 -4.47
CA VAL A 132 6.16 3.03 -4.21
C VAL A 132 6.60 2.48 -2.84
N GLN A 133 7.90 2.37 -2.65
CA GLN A 133 8.47 1.90 -1.39
C GLN A 133 8.11 2.85 -0.23
N PRO A 134 7.83 2.30 0.97
CA PRO A 134 7.47 3.10 2.14
C PRO A 134 8.53 4.16 2.50
N PRO A 135 8.14 5.35 2.98
CA PRO A 135 9.08 6.42 3.35
C PRO A 135 10.16 5.98 4.33
N VAL A 136 9.85 5.09 5.27
CA VAL A 136 10.82 4.56 6.24
C VAL A 136 12.02 3.88 5.55
N THR A 137 11.82 3.28 4.37
CA THR A 137 12.90 2.63 3.61
C THR A 137 13.83 3.63 2.92
N ARG A 138 13.45 4.91 2.87
CA ARG A 138 14.24 6.00 2.29
C ARG A 138 15.09 6.73 3.33
N ALA A 139 14.82 6.53 4.62
CA ALA A 139 15.49 7.26 5.70
C ALA A 139 16.93 6.84 5.91
N SER A 140 17.26 5.54 5.85
CA SER A 140 18.62 5.03 5.92
C SER A 140 18.75 3.65 5.27
N ARG A 141 20.01 3.23 4.98
CA ARG A 141 20.27 1.88 4.43
C ARG A 141 19.83 0.78 5.40
N LEU A 142 20.10 0.94 6.70
CA LEU A 142 19.73 -0.04 7.72
C LEU A 142 18.21 -0.20 7.80
N LEU A 143 17.46 0.92 7.90
CA LEU A 143 15.99 0.88 7.93
C LEU A 143 15.41 0.27 6.66
N ARG A 144 16.02 0.52 5.51
CA ARG A 144 15.64 -0.12 4.25
C ARG A 144 15.79 -1.63 4.31
N THR A 145 16.93 -2.12 4.77
CA THR A 145 17.24 -3.56 4.84
C THR A 145 16.26 -4.27 5.78
N GLU A 146 15.85 -3.64 6.87
CA GLU A 146 14.92 -4.22 7.84
C GLU A 146 13.44 -4.10 7.42
N ALA A 147 13.04 -2.98 6.82
CA ALA A 147 11.65 -2.70 6.55
C ALA A 147 11.13 -3.22 5.19
N LEU A 148 12.01 -3.37 4.17
CA LEU A 148 11.60 -3.88 2.86
C LEU A 148 11.07 -5.33 2.90
N PRO A 149 11.71 -6.28 3.60
CA PRO A 149 11.16 -7.62 3.74
C PRO A 149 9.75 -7.58 4.33
N VAL A 150 9.56 -6.85 5.44
CA VAL A 150 8.25 -6.72 6.09
C VAL A 150 7.20 -6.15 5.13
N PHE A 151 7.57 -5.16 4.31
CA PHE A 151 6.68 -4.57 3.32
C PHE A 151 6.26 -5.56 2.25
N TYR A 152 7.23 -6.25 1.62
CA TYR A 152 6.94 -7.17 0.52
C TYR A 152 6.24 -8.46 0.98
N GLU A 153 6.48 -8.90 2.21
CA GLU A 153 5.84 -10.09 2.80
C GLU A 153 4.43 -9.82 3.32
N SER A 154 4.13 -8.59 3.76
CA SER A 154 2.86 -8.28 4.43
C SER A 154 1.71 -7.91 3.50
N HIS A 155 1.98 -7.57 2.25
CA HIS A 155 0.98 -7.05 1.32
C HIS A 155 0.79 -7.94 0.08
N THR A 156 -0.36 -7.77 -0.55
CA THR A 156 -0.65 -8.28 -1.90
C THR A 156 -0.46 -7.15 -2.90
N PHE A 157 0.34 -7.38 -3.93
CA PHE A 157 0.65 -6.37 -4.95
C PHE A 157 -0.24 -6.55 -6.18
N ASP A 158 -1.10 -5.57 -6.47
CA ASP A 158 -1.98 -5.57 -7.62
C ASP A 158 -1.26 -4.95 -8.83
N VAL A 159 -0.92 -5.79 -9.80
CA VAL A 159 -0.31 -5.40 -11.07
C VAL A 159 -1.40 -5.32 -12.13
N HIS A 160 -1.69 -4.12 -12.60
CA HIS A 160 -2.76 -3.91 -13.55
C HIS A 160 -2.32 -4.13 -14.98
N LEU A 161 -3.09 -4.97 -15.69
CA LEU A 161 -3.00 -5.20 -17.12
C LEU A 161 -4.23 -4.59 -17.81
N HIS A 162 -4.04 -4.02 -18.97
CA HIS A 162 -5.14 -3.58 -19.78
C HIS A 162 -5.11 -4.26 -21.14
N ARG A 163 -6.29 -4.56 -21.68
CA ARG A 163 -6.47 -5.16 -23.00
C ARG A 163 -6.73 -4.07 -24.02
N ARG A 164 -5.97 -4.06 -25.11
CA ARG A 164 -6.14 -3.11 -26.19
C ARG A 164 -7.05 -3.70 -27.28
N GLY A 165 -8.35 -3.34 -27.24
CA GLY A 165 -9.33 -3.77 -28.25
C GLY A 165 -9.78 -5.23 -28.13
N TRP A 166 -10.65 -5.68 -29.04
CA TRP A 166 -11.11 -7.06 -29.19
C TRP A 166 -9.95 -7.93 -29.71
N GLY A 167 -9.59 -8.98 -28.97
CA GLY A 167 -8.45 -9.83 -29.33
C GLY A 167 -7.07 -9.22 -29.06
N GLY A 168 -7.00 -8.02 -28.48
CA GLY A 168 -5.76 -7.28 -28.25
C GLY A 168 -4.83 -7.90 -27.22
N GLU A 169 -3.54 -7.59 -27.38
CA GLU A 169 -2.47 -7.96 -26.46
C GLU A 169 -2.70 -7.37 -25.05
N LEU A 170 -2.40 -8.17 -24.04
CA LEU A 170 -2.36 -7.67 -22.65
C LEU A 170 -1.10 -6.83 -22.46
N ARG A 171 -1.28 -5.62 -21.95
CA ARG A 171 -0.18 -4.69 -21.66
C ARG A 171 -0.23 -4.26 -20.21
N PHE A 172 0.94 -4.08 -19.63
CA PHE A 172 1.05 -3.42 -18.33
C PHE A 172 0.55 -1.99 -18.44
N THR A 173 -0.20 -1.53 -17.44
CA THR A 173 -0.49 -0.10 -17.31
C THR A 173 0.81 0.68 -17.04
N PRO A 174 0.87 1.99 -17.32
CA PRO A 174 2.07 2.78 -17.00
C PRO A 174 2.51 2.60 -15.56
N GLU A 175 1.57 2.60 -14.62
CA GLU A 175 1.82 2.39 -13.20
C GLU A 175 2.45 1.03 -12.91
N ALA A 176 1.93 -0.02 -13.53
CA ALA A 176 2.49 -1.37 -13.36
C ALA A 176 3.91 -1.46 -13.93
N THR A 177 4.17 -0.77 -15.04
CA THR A 177 5.49 -0.68 -15.64
C THR A 177 6.47 0.04 -14.71
N ASP A 178 6.09 1.20 -14.16
CA ASP A 178 6.91 1.96 -13.23
C ASP A 178 7.17 1.18 -11.93
N PHE A 179 6.16 0.46 -11.42
CA PHE A 179 6.32 -0.44 -10.28
C PHE A 179 7.36 -1.54 -10.57
N MET A 180 7.27 -2.21 -11.71
CA MET A 180 8.24 -3.24 -12.10
C MET A 180 9.65 -2.69 -12.20
N TYR A 181 9.84 -1.51 -12.81
CA TYR A 181 11.16 -0.87 -12.87
C TYR A 181 11.70 -0.43 -11.51
N SER A 182 10.84 -0.25 -10.51
CA SER A 182 11.25 0.06 -9.14
C SER A 182 11.72 -1.16 -8.34
N LEU A 183 11.42 -2.38 -8.82
CA LEU A 183 11.79 -3.63 -8.17
C LEU A 183 13.19 -4.06 -8.57
N SER A 184 13.98 -4.49 -7.57
CA SER A 184 15.14 -5.35 -7.82
C SER A 184 14.72 -6.82 -7.79
N ASN A 185 15.56 -7.71 -8.32
CA ASN A 185 15.30 -9.16 -8.23
C ASN A 185 15.18 -9.62 -6.77
N ASP A 186 16.00 -9.08 -5.87
CA ASP A 186 15.93 -9.41 -4.45
C ASP A 186 14.59 -9.00 -3.84
N ASN A 187 14.11 -7.79 -4.15
CA ASN A 187 12.81 -7.32 -3.69
C ASN A 187 11.65 -8.13 -4.26
N CYS A 188 11.75 -8.49 -5.55
CA CYS A 188 10.75 -9.33 -6.22
C CYS A 188 10.66 -10.72 -5.58
N ALA A 189 11.80 -11.31 -5.19
CA ALA A 189 11.86 -12.59 -4.50
C ALA A 189 11.20 -12.59 -3.10
N MET A 190 11.09 -11.42 -2.46
CA MET A 190 10.42 -11.25 -1.15
C MET A 190 8.89 -11.18 -1.25
N ILE A 191 8.34 -10.97 -2.46
CA ILE A 191 6.89 -10.86 -2.64
C ILE A 191 6.24 -12.23 -2.38
N LEU A 192 5.38 -12.30 -1.37
CA LEU A 192 4.63 -13.51 -1.04
C LEU A 192 3.26 -13.55 -1.74
N SER A 193 2.70 -12.41 -2.10
CA SER A 193 1.40 -12.34 -2.74
C SER A 193 1.40 -11.30 -3.87
N LEU A 194 1.18 -11.77 -5.08
CA LEU A 194 1.09 -10.97 -6.31
C LEU A 194 -0.23 -11.26 -7.01
N ARG A 195 -0.86 -10.24 -7.56
CA ARG A 195 -2.12 -10.39 -8.29
C ARG A 195 -2.12 -9.56 -9.56
N PHE A 196 -2.29 -10.22 -10.70
CA PHE A 196 -2.55 -9.55 -11.96
C PHE A 196 -4.04 -9.25 -12.10
N ILE A 197 -4.37 -7.99 -12.28
CA ILE A 197 -5.75 -7.51 -12.48
C ILE A 197 -5.91 -7.11 -13.94
N ILE A 198 -6.73 -7.85 -14.68
CA ILE A 198 -7.00 -7.58 -16.09
C ILE A 198 -8.28 -6.76 -16.16
N THR A 199 -8.20 -5.57 -16.75
CA THR A 199 -9.36 -4.72 -17.03
C THR A 199 -9.58 -4.66 -18.54
N GLY A 200 -10.81 -4.94 -19.00
CA GLY A 200 -11.18 -4.92 -20.41
C GLY A 200 -12.00 -3.70 -20.79
N VAL A 201 -11.95 -3.36 -22.08
CA VAL A 201 -12.70 -2.21 -22.63
C VAL A 201 -14.21 -2.50 -22.79
N SER A 202 -14.63 -3.77 -22.75
CA SER A 202 -15.97 -4.18 -23.16
C SER A 202 -16.76 -5.04 -22.19
N THR A 203 -16.20 -5.40 -21.03
CA THR A 203 -16.95 -6.13 -20.00
C THR A 203 -16.73 -5.47 -18.65
N PRO A 204 -17.78 -5.35 -17.80
CA PRO A 204 -17.65 -4.87 -16.43
C PRO A 204 -16.79 -5.81 -15.56
N ASP A 205 -16.40 -6.93 -16.12
CA ASP A 205 -15.69 -8.00 -15.44
C ASP A 205 -14.18 -7.75 -15.38
N SER A 206 -13.61 -7.79 -14.21
CA SER A 206 -12.16 -7.86 -14.03
C SER A 206 -11.74 -9.29 -13.72
N VAL A 207 -10.69 -9.75 -14.38
CA VAL A 207 -10.06 -11.04 -14.11
C VAL A 207 -8.89 -10.80 -13.16
N ALA A 208 -8.81 -11.59 -12.12
CA ALA A 208 -7.70 -11.56 -11.18
C ALA A 208 -6.98 -12.92 -11.19
N VAL A 209 -5.69 -12.92 -11.51
CA VAL A 209 -4.80 -14.09 -11.37
C VAL A 209 -3.91 -13.83 -10.17
N SER A 210 -4.12 -14.59 -9.11
CA SER A 210 -3.41 -14.44 -7.83
C SER A 210 -2.34 -15.51 -7.69
N PHE A 211 -1.19 -15.09 -7.19
CA PHE A 211 -0.04 -15.92 -6.86
C PHE A 211 0.21 -15.74 -5.36
N GLU A 212 0.02 -16.80 -4.60
CA GLU A 212 0.26 -16.80 -3.15
C GLU A 212 1.31 -17.85 -2.83
N LYS A 213 2.40 -17.43 -2.20
CA LYS A 213 3.49 -18.30 -1.79
C LYS A 213 3.12 -18.96 -0.46
N ASP A 214 3.18 -20.27 -0.40
CA ASP A 214 2.94 -21.04 0.80
C ASP A 214 4.20 -21.18 1.69
N LYS A 215 4.07 -21.95 2.79
CA LYS A 215 5.17 -22.21 3.72
C LYS A 215 6.30 -23.02 3.10
N ASP A 216 6.00 -23.80 2.07
CA ASP A 216 6.96 -24.66 1.37
C ASP A 216 7.64 -23.90 0.20
N GLN A 217 7.43 -22.58 0.14
CA GLN A 217 7.99 -21.68 -0.88
C GLN A 217 7.44 -21.94 -2.30
N LEU A 218 6.30 -22.62 -2.43
CA LEU A 218 5.60 -22.86 -3.69
C LEU A 218 4.50 -21.82 -3.90
N PHE A 219 4.26 -21.44 -5.15
CA PHE A 219 3.17 -20.55 -5.50
C PHE A 219 1.89 -21.32 -5.78
N THR A 220 0.83 -20.99 -5.06
CA THR A 220 -0.53 -21.39 -5.38
C THR A 220 -1.14 -20.36 -6.34
N ILE A 221 -1.63 -20.82 -7.51
CA ILE A 221 -2.21 -19.96 -8.52
C ILE A 221 -3.73 -20.08 -8.45
N ARG A 222 -4.41 -18.93 -8.42
CA ARG A 222 -5.87 -18.86 -8.47
C ARG A 222 -6.29 -17.86 -9.51
N CYS A 223 -7.21 -18.24 -10.37
CA CYS A 223 -7.85 -17.32 -11.31
C CYS A 223 -9.31 -17.12 -10.88
N GLY A 224 -9.70 -15.88 -10.68
CA GLY A 224 -11.04 -15.48 -10.27
C GLY A 224 -11.58 -14.36 -11.15
N LEU A 225 -12.88 -14.41 -11.41
CA LEU A 225 -13.59 -13.37 -12.13
C LEU A 225 -14.42 -12.56 -11.14
N LYS A 226 -14.30 -11.24 -11.20
CA LYS A 226 -15.18 -10.31 -10.49
C LYS A 226 -16.15 -9.71 -11.47
N GLY A 227 -17.44 -9.85 -11.25
CA GLY A 227 -18.48 -9.27 -12.09
C GLY A 227 -19.88 -9.56 -11.55
N GLU A 228 -20.89 -9.16 -12.30
CA GLU A 228 -22.32 -9.37 -11.96
C GLU A 228 -22.71 -10.85 -11.99
N PRO A 229 -23.87 -11.21 -11.35
CA PRO A 229 -24.38 -12.57 -11.39
C PRO A 229 -24.59 -13.04 -12.85
N ARG A 230 -24.13 -14.27 -13.15
CA ARG A 230 -24.05 -14.83 -14.50
C ARG A 230 -25.03 -15.96 -14.68
N THR A 231 -25.36 -16.26 -15.94
CA THR A 231 -26.04 -17.50 -16.27
C THR A 231 -25.13 -18.70 -16.03
N ALA A 232 -25.69 -19.89 -15.81
CA ALA A 232 -24.92 -21.12 -15.61
C ALA A 232 -23.93 -21.42 -16.79
N GLU A 233 -24.31 -21.05 -18.00
CA GLU A 233 -23.47 -21.19 -19.19
C GLU A 233 -22.27 -20.24 -19.16
N GLN A 234 -22.50 -18.98 -18.77
CA GLN A 234 -21.44 -17.97 -18.58
C GLN A 234 -20.48 -18.37 -17.47
N GLU A 235 -20.99 -19.00 -16.40
CA GLU A 235 -20.16 -19.46 -15.29
C GLU A 235 -19.29 -20.65 -15.70
N ALA A 236 -19.84 -21.61 -16.47
CA ALA A 236 -19.09 -22.74 -17.03
C ALA A 236 -17.98 -22.28 -18.00
N ASP A 237 -18.26 -21.29 -18.85
CA ASP A 237 -17.27 -20.68 -19.75
C ASP A 237 -16.16 -19.99 -18.97
N CYS A 238 -16.51 -19.23 -17.93
CA CYS A 238 -15.58 -18.61 -17.03
C CYS A 238 -14.68 -19.61 -16.33
N GLN A 239 -15.23 -20.72 -15.86
CA GLN A 239 -14.45 -21.77 -15.20
C GLN A 239 -13.46 -22.43 -16.14
N ARG A 240 -13.84 -22.70 -17.39
CA ARG A 240 -12.92 -23.23 -18.43
C ARG A 240 -11.76 -22.27 -18.68
N ARG A 241 -12.03 -20.97 -18.87
CA ARG A 241 -11.00 -19.95 -19.09
C ARG A 241 -10.04 -19.87 -17.90
N SER A 242 -10.60 -19.86 -16.69
CA SER A 242 -9.79 -19.87 -15.47
C SER A 242 -8.85 -21.06 -15.42
N THR A 243 -9.32 -22.26 -15.77
CA THR A 243 -8.53 -23.48 -15.79
C THR A 243 -7.40 -23.40 -16.82
N ASN A 244 -7.67 -22.89 -18.03
CA ASN A 244 -6.65 -22.75 -19.07
C ASN A 244 -5.57 -21.73 -18.68
N VAL A 245 -5.97 -20.59 -18.12
CA VAL A 245 -5.02 -19.60 -17.62
C VAL A 245 -4.14 -20.21 -16.53
N VAL A 246 -4.73 -20.89 -15.55
CA VAL A 246 -3.97 -21.56 -14.48
C VAL A 246 -2.98 -22.56 -15.06
N ASN A 247 -3.38 -23.44 -15.97
CA ASN A 247 -2.51 -24.45 -16.59
C ASN A 247 -1.32 -23.82 -17.35
N LYS A 248 -1.56 -22.70 -18.07
CA LYS A 248 -0.47 -22.00 -18.79
C LYS A 248 0.49 -21.31 -17.85
N VAL A 249 -0.03 -20.74 -16.79
CA VAL A 249 0.76 -20.07 -15.77
C VAL A 249 1.56 -21.08 -14.95
N ASP A 250 0.98 -22.21 -14.56
CA ASP A 250 1.70 -23.31 -13.87
C ASP A 250 2.89 -23.78 -14.69
N LYS A 251 2.69 -24.01 -15.99
CA LYS A 251 3.77 -24.38 -16.90
C LYS A 251 4.85 -23.30 -17.05
N ALA A 252 4.48 -22.03 -16.94
CA ALA A 252 5.45 -20.93 -16.92
C ALA A 252 6.21 -20.90 -15.59
N MET A 253 5.51 -21.16 -14.47
CA MET A 253 6.11 -21.18 -13.12
C MET A 253 7.11 -22.34 -12.96
N GLU A 254 6.91 -23.50 -13.58
CA GLU A 254 7.88 -24.61 -13.57
C GLU A 254 9.28 -24.17 -14.06
N ARG A 255 9.35 -23.15 -14.92
CA ARG A 255 10.61 -22.60 -15.45
C ARG A 255 11.23 -21.56 -14.52
N ILE A 256 10.45 -21.04 -13.58
CA ILE A 256 10.85 -19.97 -12.61
C ILE A 256 11.43 -20.59 -11.33
N VAL A 257 11.18 -21.87 -11.09
CA VAL A 257 11.74 -22.60 -9.93
C VAL A 257 13.27 -22.68 -10.10
N ASP A 258 14.00 -22.26 -9.07
CA ASP A 258 15.45 -22.33 -9.07
C ASP A 258 15.98 -23.78 -8.90
N ARG A 259 17.33 -23.96 -8.99
CA ARG A 259 17.96 -25.27 -8.87
C ARG A 259 17.76 -25.92 -7.49
N ASP A 260 17.41 -25.12 -6.48
CA ASP A 260 17.16 -25.58 -5.11
C ASP A 260 15.68 -25.95 -4.90
N GLY A 261 14.87 -25.95 -5.96
CA GLY A 261 13.43 -26.24 -5.91
C GLY A 261 12.59 -25.11 -5.30
N LYS A 262 13.19 -23.94 -5.08
CA LYS A 262 12.48 -22.79 -4.52
C LYS A 262 11.99 -21.85 -5.61
N ALA A 263 10.74 -21.51 -5.57
CA ALA A 263 10.18 -20.52 -6.47
C ALA A 263 10.62 -19.10 -6.03
N ARG A 264 11.54 -18.51 -6.79
CA ARG A 264 12.01 -17.13 -6.59
C ARG A 264 11.64 -16.29 -7.78
N LEU A 265 10.63 -15.46 -7.61
CA LEU A 265 10.17 -14.56 -8.65
C LEU A 265 11.24 -13.49 -8.91
N ARG A 266 11.51 -13.23 -10.21
CA ARG A 266 12.39 -12.17 -10.68
C ARG A 266 11.57 -11.14 -11.47
N VAL A 267 12.11 -9.95 -11.63
CA VAL A 267 11.43 -8.92 -12.42
C VAL A 267 11.18 -9.37 -13.85
N ASP A 268 12.13 -10.11 -14.46
CA ASP A 268 12.02 -10.63 -15.83
C ASP A 268 10.96 -11.74 -15.97
N ASP A 269 10.51 -12.34 -14.87
CA ASP A 269 9.46 -13.35 -14.90
C ASP A 269 8.06 -12.73 -15.07
N LEU A 270 7.88 -11.46 -14.67
CA LEU A 270 6.59 -10.78 -14.75
C LEU A 270 6.05 -10.66 -16.19
N PRO A 271 6.85 -10.30 -17.20
CA PRO A 271 6.45 -10.36 -18.60
C PRO A 271 6.12 -11.78 -19.07
N VAL A 272 6.85 -12.79 -18.60
CA VAL A 272 6.61 -14.20 -18.93
C VAL A 272 5.24 -14.65 -18.38
N LEU A 273 4.95 -14.33 -17.12
CA LEU A 273 3.66 -14.60 -16.49
C LEU A 273 2.52 -13.87 -17.21
N ARG A 274 2.71 -12.60 -17.57
CA ARG A 274 1.73 -11.85 -18.38
C ARG A 274 1.45 -12.59 -19.71
N SER A 275 2.48 -13.03 -20.42
CA SER A 275 2.35 -13.74 -21.70
C SER A 275 1.64 -15.08 -21.53
N ALA A 276 1.90 -15.82 -20.46
CA ALA A 276 1.21 -17.07 -20.14
C ALA A 276 -0.29 -16.83 -19.85
N ILE A 277 -0.62 -15.80 -19.09
CA ILE A 277 -2.01 -15.36 -18.82
C ILE A 277 -2.70 -15.01 -20.15
N GLU A 278 -2.04 -14.25 -21.01
CA GLU A 278 -2.57 -13.84 -22.31
C GLU A 278 -2.86 -15.04 -23.22
N THR A 279 -1.92 -15.97 -23.29
CA THR A 279 -2.05 -17.19 -24.12
C THR A 279 -3.21 -18.06 -23.63
N GLY A 280 -3.29 -18.32 -22.32
CA GLY A 280 -4.39 -19.09 -21.73
C GLY A 280 -5.76 -18.44 -21.95
N TRP A 281 -5.80 -17.10 -22.01
CA TRP A 281 -7.02 -16.36 -22.28
C TRP A 281 -7.44 -16.36 -23.76
N ARG A 282 -6.48 -16.34 -24.70
CA ARG A 282 -6.74 -16.28 -26.16
C ARG A 282 -7.11 -17.60 -26.76
N GLU A 283 -6.53 -18.72 -26.32
CA GLU A 283 -6.78 -20.06 -26.90
C GLU A 283 -8.27 -20.42 -26.89
N GLU A 284 -9.05 -19.88 -25.98
CA GLU A 284 -10.49 -20.11 -25.97
C GLU A 284 -11.32 -19.21 -26.89
N GLN A 285 -10.75 -18.10 -27.36
CA GLN A 285 -11.45 -17.25 -28.32
C GLN A 285 -11.33 -17.76 -29.79
N GLY A 286 -10.65 -18.91 -30.00
CA GLY A 286 -10.41 -19.42 -31.35
C GLY A 286 -9.52 -18.51 -32.21
N ILE A 287 -8.86 -17.54 -31.57
CA ILE A 287 -7.94 -16.63 -32.24
C ILE A 287 -6.59 -17.34 -32.30
N GLN A 288 -6.33 -18.00 -33.41
CA GLN A 288 -5.00 -18.51 -33.70
C GLN A 288 -4.00 -17.37 -33.80
N LEU A 289 -2.81 -17.58 -33.19
CA LEU A 289 -1.66 -16.69 -33.27
C LEU A 289 -1.10 -16.62 -34.67
#